data_f19ca776687197d5ce60f348975885cd
#
_entry.id   f19ca776687197d5ce60f348975885cd
#
_cell.length_a   1.000
_cell.length_b   1.000
_cell.length_c   1.000
_cell.angle_alpha   90.00
_cell.angle_beta   90.00
_cell.angle_gamma   90.00
#
_symmetry.space_group_name_H-M   'P 1'
#
loop_
_entity.id
_entity.type
_entity.pdbx_description
1 polymer ?
#
loop_
_entity_poly.entity_id
_entity_poly.type
_entity_poly.pdbx_seq_one_letter_code
_entity_poly.pdbx_strand_id
1 'polypeptide(L)'
;MTTITRVLDEIRQNSTSPRDLGDKFERLMLAYLKTENFYKDHFSQVWLWMDFPKRGNMPDTGIDLVAVERYTGDYWAIQCKCYSPDQTVEKSDIDSFFTASGTNLFKQRMIISTTAKWSKHALAVLKDQQIPVILATIHDLENSPIDWDKFSLKNPDHLELKPKKQIRPHQQTALEKVLTGFKTGDRGKLIM
;
A
#
# COMPACT_ATOMS: atom_id res chain seq x y z
N MET A 1 -19.83 2.13 -7.39
CA MET A 1 -18.64 1.24 -7.41
C MET A 1 -17.43 2.14 -7.50
N THR A 2 -16.47 2.01 -6.60
CA THR A 2 -15.25 2.82 -6.64
C THR A 2 -14.38 2.40 -7.81
N THR A 3 -13.49 3.28 -8.27
CA THR A 3 -12.66 2.98 -9.44
C THR A 3 -11.66 1.84 -9.18
N ILE A 4 -11.12 1.71 -7.96
CA ILE A 4 -10.30 0.55 -7.59
C ILE A 4 -11.11 -0.76 -7.58
N THR A 5 -12.37 -0.75 -7.16
CA THR A 5 -13.24 -1.94 -7.19
C THR A 5 -13.39 -2.44 -8.63
N ARG A 6 -13.59 -1.53 -9.60
CA ARG A 6 -13.63 -1.89 -11.02
C ARG A 6 -12.33 -2.57 -11.48
N VAL A 7 -11.17 -2.01 -11.09
CA VAL A 7 -9.86 -2.60 -11.42
C VAL A 7 -9.73 -4.00 -10.84
N LEU A 8 -10.11 -4.21 -9.59
CA LEU A 8 -10.06 -5.51 -8.94
C LEU A 8 -11.00 -6.53 -9.61
N ASP A 9 -12.18 -6.10 -10.03
CA ASP A 9 -13.12 -6.96 -10.76
C ASP A 9 -12.59 -7.32 -12.16
N GLU A 10 -11.96 -6.38 -12.85
CA GLU A 10 -11.28 -6.64 -14.13
C GLU A 10 -10.15 -7.67 -13.96
N ILE A 11 -9.33 -7.55 -12.92
CA ILE A 11 -8.27 -8.52 -12.61
C ILE A 11 -8.88 -9.90 -12.31
N ARG A 12 -9.94 -9.98 -11.49
CA ARG A 12 -10.62 -11.25 -11.17
C ARG A 12 -11.17 -11.94 -12.40
N GLN A 13 -11.86 -11.18 -13.27
CA GLN A 13 -12.48 -11.72 -14.50
C GLN A 13 -11.43 -12.23 -15.51
N ASN A 14 -10.24 -11.62 -15.52
CA ASN A 14 -9.15 -12.00 -16.41
C ASN A 14 -8.14 -12.98 -15.77
N SER A 15 -8.43 -13.50 -14.59
CA SER A 15 -7.57 -14.47 -13.92
C SER A 15 -8.04 -15.90 -14.17
N THR A 16 -7.08 -16.78 -14.49
CA THR A 16 -7.34 -18.18 -14.85
C THR A 16 -7.27 -19.13 -13.64
N SER A 17 -6.71 -18.66 -12.53
CA SER A 17 -6.57 -19.41 -11.28
C SER A 17 -6.43 -18.47 -10.07
N PRO A 18 -6.61 -18.97 -8.82
CA PRO A 18 -6.32 -18.19 -7.62
C PRO A 18 -4.86 -17.69 -7.57
N ARG A 19 -3.90 -18.49 -8.05
CA ARG A 19 -2.51 -18.07 -8.12
C ARG A 19 -2.31 -16.93 -9.11
N ASP A 20 -2.85 -17.03 -10.32
CA ASP A 20 -2.79 -15.98 -11.33
C ASP A 20 -3.45 -14.66 -10.83
N LEU A 21 -4.53 -14.77 -10.04
CA LEU A 21 -5.14 -13.62 -9.37
C LEU A 21 -4.18 -12.98 -8.36
N GLY A 22 -3.50 -13.81 -7.55
CA GLY A 22 -2.48 -13.36 -6.62
C GLY A 22 -1.35 -12.62 -7.33
N ASP A 23 -0.74 -13.26 -8.34
CA ASP A 23 0.39 -12.72 -9.11
C ASP A 23 0.06 -11.36 -9.75
N LYS A 24 -1.16 -11.21 -10.30
CA LYS A 24 -1.64 -9.95 -10.87
C LYS A 24 -1.84 -8.87 -9.80
N PHE A 25 -2.37 -9.24 -8.65
CA PHE A 25 -2.58 -8.30 -7.55
C PHE A 25 -1.23 -7.86 -6.94
N GLU A 26 -0.28 -8.75 -6.76
CA GLU A 26 1.07 -8.44 -6.31
C GLU A 26 1.77 -7.44 -7.24
N ARG A 27 1.66 -7.63 -8.57
CA ARG A 27 2.18 -6.67 -9.55
C ARG A 27 1.49 -5.31 -9.45
N LEU A 28 0.17 -5.28 -9.27
CA LEU A 28 -0.56 -4.04 -9.06
C LEU A 28 -0.08 -3.32 -7.80
N MET A 29 0.14 -4.06 -6.69
CA MET A 29 0.65 -3.48 -5.45
C MET A 29 2.10 -3.03 -5.56
N LEU A 30 2.93 -3.73 -6.32
CA LEU A 30 4.28 -3.27 -6.66
C LEU A 30 4.24 -1.91 -7.38
N ALA A 31 3.40 -1.77 -8.40
CA ALA A 31 3.21 -0.52 -9.13
C ALA A 31 2.65 0.59 -8.23
N TYR A 32 1.68 0.25 -7.36
CA TYR A 32 1.10 1.15 -6.37
C TYR A 32 2.16 1.73 -5.41
N LEU A 33 2.96 0.88 -4.79
CA LEU A 33 4.00 1.30 -3.84
C LEU A 33 5.12 2.13 -4.51
N LYS A 34 5.35 1.94 -5.81
CA LYS A 34 6.32 2.72 -6.60
C LYS A 34 5.75 4.07 -7.08
N THR A 35 4.42 4.23 -7.13
CA THR A 35 3.78 5.40 -7.76
C THR A 35 3.10 6.30 -6.73
N GLU A 36 2.46 5.73 -5.70
CA GLU A 36 1.78 6.48 -4.66
C GLU A 36 2.79 7.37 -3.90
N ASN A 37 2.44 8.65 -3.69
CA ASN A 37 3.40 9.66 -3.24
C ASN A 37 4.08 9.31 -1.92
N PHE A 38 3.31 8.86 -0.91
CA PHE A 38 3.86 8.52 0.40
C PHE A 38 4.86 7.37 0.30
N TYR A 39 4.48 6.28 -0.36
CA TYR A 39 5.33 5.10 -0.47
C TYR A 39 6.54 5.33 -1.38
N LYS A 40 6.35 6.05 -2.49
CA LYS A 40 7.44 6.45 -3.39
C LYS A 40 8.52 7.28 -2.69
N ASP A 41 8.11 8.16 -1.78
CA ASP A 41 9.04 8.98 -1.01
C ASP A 41 9.65 8.19 0.16
N HIS A 42 8.87 7.27 0.76
CA HIS A 42 9.29 6.46 1.89
C HIS A 42 10.23 5.32 1.48
N PHE A 43 9.96 4.64 0.37
CA PHE A 43 10.76 3.54 -0.11
C PHE A 43 11.79 3.97 -1.17
N SER A 44 13.02 3.49 -1.04
CA SER A 44 14.05 3.68 -2.08
C SER A 44 13.90 2.65 -3.19
N GLN A 45 13.48 1.43 -2.87
CA GLN A 45 13.22 0.34 -3.81
C GLN A 45 12.12 -0.58 -3.29
N VAL A 46 11.40 -1.20 -4.23
CA VAL A 46 10.39 -2.24 -3.97
C VAL A 46 10.54 -3.33 -5.03
N TRP A 47 10.51 -4.60 -4.61
CA TRP A 47 10.61 -5.78 -5.47
C TRP A 47 9.49 -6.76 -5.20
N LEU A 48 9.13 -7.57 -6.18
CA LEU A 48 8.50 -8.86 -5.93
C LEU A 48 9.45 -9.74 -5.12
N TRP A 49 8.92 -10.65 -4.31
CA TRP A 49 9.74 -11.55 -3.51
C TRP A 49 10.77 -12.34 -4.35
N MET A 50 10.33 -12.81 -5.54
CA MET A 50 11.19 -13.57 -6.44
C MET A 50 12.36 -12.77 -7.00
N ASP A 51 12.22 -11.45 -7.12
CA ASP A 51 13.22 -10.52 -7.65
C ASP A 51 14.08 -9.88 -6.56
N PHE A 52 13.82 -10.20 -5.29
CA PHE A 52 14.53 -9.57 -4.17
C PHE A 52 16.01 -10.04 -4.13
N PRO A 53 16.99 -9.13 -4.27
CA PRO A 53 18.41 -9.49 -4.43
C PRO A 53 19.00 -10.29 -3.27
N LYS A 54 18.48 -10.12 -2.06
CA LYS A 54 18.96 -10.82 -0.86
C LYS A 54 18.12 -12.04 -0.50
N ARG A 55 17.19 -12.46 -1.36
CA ARG A 55 16.38 -13.67 -1.14
C ARG A 55 17.23 -14.92 -1.02
N GLY A 56 18.29 -15.03 -1.83
CA GLY A 56 19.10 -16.25 -1.89
C GLY A 56 18.23 -17.47 -2.21
N ASN A 57 18.38 -18.50 -1.38
CA ASN A 57 17.61 -19.76 -1.50
C ASN A 57 16.39 -19.79 -0.55
N MET A 58 15.97 -18.64 0.02
CA MET A 58 14.78 -18.62 0.87
C MET A 58 13.54 -19.00 0.05
N PRO A 59 12.70 -19.93 0.59
CA PRO A 59 11.52 -20.39 -0.12
C PRO A 59 10.46 -19.29 -0.23
N ASP A 60 9.52 -19.49 -1.14
CA ASP A 60 8.32 -18.67 -1.25
C ASP A 60 7.31 -19.10 -0.16
N THR A 61 7.28 -18.39 0.95
CA THR A 61 6.52 -18.73 2.14
C THR A 61 5.67 -17.58 2.66
N GLY A 62 5.00 -16.87 1.75
CA GLY A 62 3.99 -15.86 2.09
C GLY A 62 4.51 -14.43 2.23
N ILE A 63 5.75 -14.14 1.81
CA ILE A 63 6.19 -12.78 1.52
C ILE A 63 6.01 -12.57 0.02
N ASP A 64 5.25 -11.56 -0.37
CA ASP A 64 4.94 -11.30 -1.78
C ASP A 64 5.81 -10.16 -2.33
N LEU A 65 6.08 -9.13 -1.50
CA LEU A 65 6.94 -8.01 -1.88
C LEU A 65 7.93 -7.69 -0.76
N VAL A 66 9.05 -7.06 -1.14
CA VAL A 66 10.02 -6.49 -0.20
C VAL A 66 10.27 -5.04 -0.58
N ALA A 67 10.28 -4.16 0.41
CA ALA A 67 10.66 -2.76 0.22
C ALA A 67 11.86 -2.39 1.10
N VAL A 68 12.60 -1.36 0.70
CA VAL A 68 13.68 -0.75 1.49
C VAL A 68 13.28 0.66 1.87
N GLU A 69 13.24 0.93 3.15
CA GLU A 69 13.04 2.27 3.66
C GLU A 69 14.20 3.19 3.29
N ARG A 70 13.88 4.36 2.76
CA ARG A 70 14.88 5.27 2.15
C ARG A 70 15.90 5.81 3.14
N TYR A 71 15.48 6.11 4.35
CA TYR A 71 16.30 6.81 5.33
C TYR A 71 17.05 5.89 6.29
N THR A 72 16.46 4.74 6.62
CA THR A 72 17.06 3.76 7.55
C THR A 72 17.78 2.64 6.84
N GLY A 73 17.37 2.32 5.60
CA GLY A 73 17.82 1.12 4.87
C GLY A 73 17.18 -0.16 5.36
N ASP A 74 16.17 -0.08 6.24
CA ASP A 74 15.47 -1.22 6.81
C ASP A 74 14.59 -1.91 5.77
N TYR A 75 14.55 -3.24 5.83
CA TYR A 75 13.70 -4.05 4.95
C TYR A 75 12.32 -4.23 5.55
N TRP A 76 11.32 -4.04 4.70
CA TRP A 76 9.91 -4.30 4.96
C TRP A 76 9.49 -5.58 4.25
N ALA A 77 8.90 -6.53 4.98
CA ALA A 77 8.20 -7.66 4.39
C ALA A 77 6.75 -7.26 4.12
N ILE A 78 6.23 -7.57 2.92
CA ILE A 78 4.89 -7.17 2.52
C ILE A 78 4.14 -8.39 2.01
N GLN A 79 2.91 -8.59 2.50
CA GLN A 79 1.98 -9.61 2.02
C GLN A 79 0.78 -8.95 1.35
N CYS A 80 0.31 -9.53 0.24
CA CYS A 80 -0.82 -9.07 -0.56
C CYS A 80 -1.98 -10.08 -0.49
N LYS A 81 -3.19 -9.64 -0.16
CA LYS A 81 -4.39 -10.48 -0.07
C LYS A 81 -5.50 -9.94 -0.96
N CYS A 82 -5.66 -10.56 -2.13
CA CYS A 82 -6.73 -10.22 -3.07
C CYS A 82 -7.99 -11.04 -2.80
N TYR A 83 -8.78 -10.63 -1.85
CA TYR A 83 -10.01 -11.29 -1.42
C TYR A 83 -11.26 -10.62 -2.00
N SER A 84 -12.36 -11.36 -2.10
CA SER A 84 -13.65 -10.76 -2.39
C SER A 84 -14.11 -9.88 -1.22
N PRO A 85 -14.97 -8.86 -1.45
CA PRO A 85 -15.39 -7.93 -0.40
C PRO A 85 -16.03 -8.59 0.82
N ASP A 86 -16.62 -9.78 0.63
CA ASP A 86 -17.30 -10.52 1.69
C ASP A 86 -16.40 -11.52 2.42
N GLN A 87 -15.23 -11.80 1.90
CA GLN A 87 -14.29 -12.74 2.48
C GLN A 87 -13.58 -12.12 3.71
N THR A 88 -13.46 -12.93 4.76
CA THR A 88 -12.76 -12.56 5.99
C THR A 88 -11.32 -13.08 5.95
N VAL A 89 -10.36 -12.24 6.35
CA VAL A 89 -8.98 -12.68 6.57
C VAL A 89 -8.92 -13.46 7.87
N GLU A 90 -8.56 -14.73 7.78
CA GLU A 90 -8.39 -15.62 8.92
C GLU A 90 -6.93 -15.64 9.40
N LYS A 91 -6.71 -16.11 10.65
CA LYS A 91 -5.36 -16.26 11.20
C LYS A 91 -4.47 -17.13 10.31
N SER A 92 -5.00 -18.25 9.82
CA SER A 92 -4.30 -19.17 8.93
C SER A 92 -3.78 -18.52 7.65
N ASP A 93 -4.45 -17.45 7.18
CA ASP A 93 -4.06 -16.74 5.96
C ASP A 93 -2.77 -15.91 6.12
N ILE A 94 -2.40 -15.60 7.36
CA ILE A 94 -1.26 -14.74 7.69
C ILE A 94 -0.16 -15.44 8.49
N ASP A 95 -0.35 -16.65 9.00
CA ASP A 95 0.61 -17.36 9.85
C ASP A 95 1.94 -17.63 9.12
N SER A 96 1.90 -18.03 7.85
CA SER A 96 3.11 -18.26 7.04
C SER A 96 3.92 -16.98 6.84
N PHE A 97 3.23 -15.84 6.63
CA PHE A 97 3.87 -14.53 6.50
C PHE A 97 4.60 -14.13 7.79
N PHE A 98 3.96 -14.30 8.95
CA PHE A 98 4.60 -14.00 10.23
C PHE A 98 5.81 -14.86 10.49
N THR A 99 5.75 -16.15 10.13
CA THR A 99 6.87 -17.07 10.23
C THR A 99 8.03 -16.64 9.32
N ALA A 100 7.75 -16.41 8.04
CA ALA A 100 8.77 -16.05 7.04
C ALA A 100 9.41 -14.67 7.31
N SER A 101 8.61 -13.70 7.76
CA SER A 101 9.07 -12.34 8.06
C SER A 101 9.60 -12.16 9.48
N GLY A 102 9.59 -13.20 10.33
CA GLY A 102 10.07 -13.18 11.70
C GLY A 102 11.60 -13.21 11.85
N THR A 103 12.34 -13.04 10.78
CA THR A 103 13.81 -13.05 10.77
C THR A 103 14.39 -11.67 11.08
N ASN A 104 15.68 -11.63 11.43
CA ASN A 104 16.40 -10.36 11.69
C ASN A 104 16.55 -9.46 10.45
N LEU A 105 16.25 -9.99 9.26
CA LEU A 105 16.32 -9.26 8.00
C LEU A 105 15.27 -8.15 7.95
N PHE A 106 14.06 -8.42 8.42
CA PHE A 106 12.94 -7.47 8.33
C PHE A 106 12.77 -6.70 9.63
N LYS A 107 12.55 -5.39 9.52
CA LYS A 107 12.31 -4.49 10.66
C LYS A 107 10.87 -3.99 10.70
N GLN A 108 10.15 -4.12 9.61
CA GLN A 108 8.76 -3.71 9.46
C GLN A 108 7.99 -4.75 8.64
N ARG A 109 6.69 -4.79 8.84
CA ARG A 109 5.76 -5.63 8.09
C ARG A 109 4.61 -4.81 7.57
N MET A 110 4.09 -5.19 6.41
CA MET A 110 2.87 -4.62 5.85
C MET A 110 1.98 -5.75 5.31
N ILE A 111 0.68 -5.64 5.53
CA ILE A 111 -0.29 -6.50 4.85
C ILE A 111 -1.23 -5.60 4.08
N ILE A 112 -1.34 -5.82 2.77
CA ILE A 112 -2.25 -5.10 1.87
C ILE A 112 -3.42 -6.03 1.56
N SER A 113 -4.64 -5.65 1.94
CA SER A 113 -5.84 -6.48 1.76
C SER A 113 -6.95 -5.74 1.04
N THR A 114 -7.59 -6.42 0.07
CA THR A 114 -8.77 -5.89 -0.63
C THR A 114 -10.08 -6.07 0.16
N THR A 115 -10.04 -6.67 1.34
CA THR A 115 -11.16 -6.72 2.28
C THR A 115 -10.81 -6.02 3.59
N ALA A 116 -11.82 -5.40 4.21
CA ALA A 116 -11.72 -4.83 5.55
C ALA A 116 -12.19 -5.82 6.65
N LYS A 117 -12.62 -7.03 6.27
CA LYS A 117 -13.13 -8.05 7.19
C LYS A 117 -11.98 -8.90 7.72
N TRP A 118 -11.79 -8.87 9.02
CA TRP A 118 -10.74 -9.63 9.72
C TRP A 118 -11.36 -10.41 10.88
N SER A 119 -10.97 -11.66 11.04
CA SER A 119 -11.41 -12.46 12.18
C SER A 119 -10.77 -11.94 13.48
N LYS A 120 -11.44 -12.21 14.62
CA LYS A 120 -10.89 -11.84 15.94
C LYS A 120 -9.53 -12.45 16.18
N HIS A 121 -9.29 -13.66 15.70
CA HIS A 121 -8.02 -14.37 15.83
C HIS A 121 -6.92 -13.74 14.97
N ALA A 122 -7.23 -13.33 13.73
CA ALA A 122 -6.28 -12.61 12.90
C ALA A 122 -5.91 -11.26 13.51
N LEU A 123 -6.89 -10.48 13.99
CA LEU A 123 -6.64 -9.20 14.67
C LEU A 123 -5.81 -9.37 15.96
N ALA A 124 -6.00 -10.46 16.70
CA ALA A 124 -5.21 -10.73 17.89
C ALA A 124 -3.73 -10.97 17.56
N VAL A 125 -3.43 -11.65 16.45
CA VAL A 125 -2.04 -11.89 16.00
C VAL A 125 -1.33 -10.60 15.61
N LEU A 126 -2.06 -9.60 15.11
CA LEU A 126 -1.47 -8.31 14.72
C LEU A 126 -1.03 -7.44 15.91
N LYS A 127 -1.59 -7.71 17.09
CA LYS A 127 -1.24 -7.01 18.32
C LYS A 127 0.04 -7.58 18.92
N ASP A 128 0.77 -6.74 19.62
CA ASP A 128 1.95 -7.12 20.41
C ASP A 128 3.06 -7.84 19.62
N GLN A 129 3.17 -7.52 18.32
CA GLN A 129 4.25 -8.03 17.50
C GLN A 129 5.56 -7.29 17.78
N GLN A 130 6.67 -8.02 17.95
CA GLN A 130 8.01 -7.42 18.09
C GLN A 130 8.41 -6.61 16.85
N ILE A 131 8.08 -7.12 15.65
CA ILE A 131 8.22 -6.38 14.40
C ILE A 131 6.87 -5.74 14.10
N PRO A 132 6.76 -4.41 14.04
CA PRO A 132 5.49 -3.72 13.79
C PRO A 132 4.82 -4.16 12.50
N VAL A 133 3.49 -4.13 12.47
CA VAL A 133 2.68 -4.51 11.30
C VAL A 133 1.76 -3.36 10.92
N ILE A 134 1.86 -2.91 9.68
CA ILE A 134 0.96 -1.92 9.09
C ILE A 134 -0.06 -2.65 8.23
N LEU A 135 -1.34 -2.28 8.38
CA LEU A 135 -2.41 -2.75 7.50
C LEU A 135 -2.75 -1.65 6.50
N ALA A 136 -2.67 -1.98 5.23
CA ALA A 136 -3.25 -1.20 4.15
C ALA A 136 -4.50 -1.94 3.64
N THR A 137 -5.63 -1.27 3.67
CA THR A 137 -6.94 -1.84 3.34
C THR A 137 -7.45 -1.34 1.98
N ILE A 138 -8.57 -1.89 1.52
CA ILE A 138 -9.25 -1.37 0.33
C ILE A 138 -9.54 0.14 0.44
N HIS A 139 -9.83 0.66 1.64
CA HIS A 139 -10.09 2.08 1.85
C HIS A 139 -8.86 2.95 1.62
N ASP A 140 -7.67 2.45 1.94
CA ASP A 140 -6.41 3.17 1.68
C ASP A 140 -6.16 3.25 0.17
N LEU A 141 -6.44 2.17 -0.58
CA LEU A 141 -6.37 2.15 -2.04
C LEU A 141 -7.40 3.09 -2.69
N GLU A 142 -8.64 3.10 -2.19
CA GLU A 142 -9.73 3.99 -2.67
C GLU A 142 -9.40 5.47 -2.49
N ASN A 143 -8.83 5.82 -1.34
CA ASN A 143 -8.50 7.19 -0.98
C ASN A 143 -7.14 7.65 -1.51
N SER A 144 -6.38 6.76 -2.14
CA SER A 144 -5.08 7.10 -2.72
C SER A 144 -5.19 8.13 -3.85
N PRO A 145 -4.11 8.87 -4.12
CA PRO A 145 -4.05 9.81 -5.25
C PRO A 145 -3.91 9.11 -6.60
N ILE A 146 -3.90 7.77 -6.66
CA ILE A 146 -3.83 7.01 -7.92
C ILE A 146 -5.08 7.24 -8.76
N ASP A 147 -4.89 7.49 -10.04
CA ASP A 147 -5.96 7.57 -11.04
C ASP A 147 -6.31 6.18 -11.56
N TRP A 148 -7.10 5.44 -10.78
CA TRP A 148 -7.50 4.07 -11.10
C TRP A 148 -8.31 3.96 -12.39
N ASP A 149 -8.89 5.06 -12.90
CA ASP A 149 -9.62 5.06 -14.17
C ASP A 149 -8.71 4.87 -15.37
N LYS A 150 -7.42 5.19 -15.23
CA LYS A 150 -6.41 5.02 -16.27
C LYS A 150 -5.69 3.68 -16.21
N PHE A 151 -6.00 2.85 -15.23
CA PHE A 151 -5.41 1.51 -15.14
C PHE A 151 -5.76 0.66 -16.36
N SER A 152 -4.79 -0.13 -16.83
CA SER A 152 -4.98 -1.09 -17.92
C SER A 152 -4.21 -2.38 -17.66
N LEU A 153 -4.87 -3.52 -17.79
CA LEU A 153 -4.24 -4.84 -17.72
C LEU A 153 -3.16 -5.07 -18.80
N LYS A 154 -3.18 -4.31 -19.89
CA LYS A 154 -2.14 -4.37 -20.93
C LYS A 154 -0.82 -3.77 -20.46
N ASN A 155 -0.86 -2.87 -19.49
CA ASN A 155 0.32 -2.24 -18.88
C ASN A 155 0.14 -2.13 -17.35
N PRO A 156 0.10 -3.24 -16.64
CA PRO A 156 -0.24 -3.27 -15.21
C PRO A 156 0.79 -2.59 -14.31
N ASP A 157 1.99 -2.41 -14.79
CA ASP A 157 3.08 -1.78 -14.05
C ASP A 157 3.04 -0.24 -14.11
N HIS A 158 2.14 0.32 -14.94
CA HIS A 158 2.02 1.76 -15.12
C HIS A 158 0.76 2.29 -14.44
N LEU A 159 0.96 3.04 -13.36
CA LEU A 159 -0.09 3.79 -12.67
C LEU A 159 0.17 5.28 -12.80
N GLU A 160 -0.91 6.06 -12.89
CA GLU A 160 -0.85 7.51 -12.93
C GLU A 160 -1.48 8.12 -11.66
N LEU A 161 -0.99 9.28 -11.29
CA LEU A 161 -1.60 10.06 -10.22
C LEU A 161 -2.71 10.95 -10.78
N LYS A 162 -3.78 11.12 -10.00
CA LYS A 162 -4.80 12.13 -10.28
C LYS A 162 -4.14 13.51 -10.38
N PRO A 163 -4.61 14.40 -11.28
CA PRO A 163 -4.09 15.75 -11.36
C PRO A 163 -4.22 16.45 -10.01
N LYS A 164 -3.17 17.16 -9.61
CA LYS A 164 -3.20 17.94 -8.37
C LYS A 164 -4.34 18.96 -8.43
N LYS A 165 -5.15 19.02 -7.37
CA LYS A 165 -6.18 20.05 -7.25
C LYS A 165 -5.51 21.42 -7.31
N GLN A 166 -6.00 22.28 -8.19
CA GLN A 166 -5.54 23.67 -8.23
C GLN A 166 -6.10 24.43 -7.02
N ILE A 167 -5.24 25.25 -6.42
CA ILE A 167 -5.64 26.13 -5.32
C ILE A 167 -6.62 27.15 -5.89
N ARG A 168 -7.80 27.28 -5.25
CA ARG A 168 -8.80 28.27 -5.64
C ARG A 168 -8.31 29.68 -5.28
N PRO A 169 -8.74 30.75 -6.00
CA PRO A 169 -8.26 32.12 -5.74
C PRO A 169 -8.36 32.56 -4.27
N HIS A 170 -9.47 32.26 -3.60
CA HIS A 170 -9.65 32.59 -2.17
C HIS A 170 -8.68 31.80 -1.26
N GLN A 171 -8.35 30.56 -1.60
CA GLN A 171 -7.37 29.75 -0.86
C GLN A 171 -5.95 30.29 -1.06
N GLN A 172 -5.63 30.74 -2.29
CA GLN A 172 -4.36 31.39 -2.59
C GLN A 172 -4.20 32.68 -1.76
N THR A 173 -5.22 33.52 -1.74
CA THR A 173 -5.24 34.75 -0.93
C THR A 173 -5.09 34.45 0.56
N ALA A 174 -5.76 33.39 1.05
CA ALA A 174 -5.65 32.98 2.44
C ALA A 174 -4.21 32.54 2.78
N LEU A 175 -3.59 31.72 1.91
CA LEU A 175 -2.21 31.25 2.07
C LEU A 175 -1.22 32.43 2.11
N GLU A 176 -1.34 33.38 1.19
CA GLU A 176 -0.49 34.57 1.13
C GLU A 176 -0.62 35.42 2.41
N LYS A 177 -1.85 35.61 2.92
CA LYS A 177 -2.08 36.34 4.18
C LYS A 177 -1.47 35.62 5.39
N VAL A 178 -1.58 34.28 5.45
CA VAL A 178 -0.96 33.48 6.51
C VAL A 178 0.57 33.60 6.47
N LEU A 179 1.18 33.43 5.30
CA LEU A 179 2.62 33.55 5.11
C LEU A 179 3.13 34.94 5.45
N THR A 180 2.36 35.98 5.09
CA THR A 180 2.70 37.37 5.44
C THR A 180 2.55 37.63 6.93
N GLY A 181 1.48 37.12 7.56
CA GLY A 181 1.26 37.26 8.99
C GLY A 181 2.34 36.60 9.85
N PHE A 182 2.87 35.45 9.44
CA PHE A 182 3.97 34.78 10.14
C PHE A 182 5.34 35.46 10.01
N LYS A 183 5.47 36.46 9.13
CA LYS A 183 6.69 37.30 9.12
C LYS A 183 6.74 38.30 10.29
N THR A 184 5.61 38.60 10.90
CA THR A 184 5.46 39.64 11.93
C THR A 184 4.89 39.10 13.24
N GLY A 185 4.41 37.87 13.30
CA GLY A 185 3.78 37.29 14.49
C GLY A 185 3.92 35.78 14.55
N ASP A 186 3.99 35.25 15.77
CA ASP A 186 4.16 33.82 16.06
C ASP A 186 2.84 33.04 15.94
N ARG A 187 1.71 33.74 15.94
CA ARG A 187 0.36 33.15 15.93
C ARG A 187 -0.57 33.94 15.05
N GLY A 188 -1.51 33.24 14.43
CA GLY A 188 -2.55 33.83 13.62
C GLY A 188 -3.85 33.05 13.73
N LYS A 189 -4.98 33.69 13.44
CA LYS A 189 -6.29 33.06 13.29
C LYS A 189 -6.74 33.22 11.85
N LEU A 190 -6.95 32.09 11.18
CA LEU A 190 -7.52 32.05 9.84
C LEU A 190 -9.04 31.87 9.98
N ILE A 191 -9.80 32.81 9.47
CA ILE A 191 -11.28 32.76 9.41
C ILE A 191 -11.62 32.67 7.91
N MET A 192 -12.24 31.57 7.51
CA MET A 192 -12.73 31.33 6.14
C MET A 192 -14.25 31.27 6.11
#